data_f2ce3ef0e0e07b38d366741b17918812
#
_entry.id   f2ce3ef0e0e07b38d366741b17918812
#
_cell.length_a   1.000
_cell.length_b   1.000
_cell.length_c   1.000
_cell.angle_alpha   90.00
_cell.angle_beta   90.00
_cell.angle_gamma   90.00
#
_symmetry.space_group_name_H-M   'P 1'
#
loop_
_entity.id
_entity.type
_entity.pdbx_description
1 polymer ?
#
loop_
_entity_poly.entity_id
_entity_poly.type
_entity_poly.pdbx_seq_one_letter_code
_entity_poly.pdbx_strand_id
1 'polypeptide(L)'
;MSKNIAAFFDIDGTIYRDSLLIEHFKMLLKYEYINMMSWESKVKEKFLKWENRTGDYDDYLDELVRTYMEALKNFNKDEMDFVAKRVMELKGDKVYRYTRDRLKYHKEQGHKVIIISGSPDFLVAKLAEKYGADDYRASIYKVNENGVFTGEVEPMWDEKSKKKAIKDFCQKYEIDLKKSFAYGDTTGDLTMFKAVENAIVINPAKKLFKKIKNNEKLKEKVKIIVERKDIIYQLDANVKILEENK
;
A
#
# COMPACT_ATOMS: atom_id res chain seq x y z
N MET A 1 -12.54 29.68 -8.29
CA MET A 1 -11.48 28.87 -8.94
C MET A 1 -12.00 27.46 -9.11
N SER A 2 -11.65 26.77 -10.21
CA SER A 2 -11.99 25.35 -10.37
C SER A 2 -11.18 24.52 -9.38
N LYS A 3 -11.84 23.61 -8.66
CA LYS A 3 -11.15 22.69 -7.75
C LYS A 3 -10.31 21.69 -8.52
N ASN A 4 -9.17 21.27 -7.95
CA ASN A 4 -8.30 20.27 -8.54
C ASN A 4 -8.93 18.87 -8.47
N ILE A 5 -8.63 18.04 -9.45
CA ILE A 5 -8.94 16.61 -9.43
C ILE A 5 -7.72 15.88 -8.86
N ALA A 6 -7.92 14.89 -7.99
CA ALA A 6 -6.85 14.06 -7.46
C ALA A 6 -7.07 12.59 -7.77
N ALA A 7 -5.96 11.86 -7.82
CA ALA A 7 -5.92 10.41 -7.83
C ALA A 7 -5.13 9.93 -6.61
N PHE A 8 -5.83 9.32 -5.66
CA PHE A 8 -5.24 8.74 -4.46
C PHE A 8 -4.87 7.28 -4.71
N PHE A 9 -3.65 6.91 -4.42
CA PHE A 9 -3.15 5.56 -4.61
C PHE A 9 -2.64 4.98 -3.29
N ASP A 10 -3.06 3.76 -2.97
CA ASP A 10 -2.28 2.91 -2.09
C ASP A 10 -1.09 2.30 -2.85
N ILE A 11 -0.13 1.69 -2.14
CA ILE A 11 1.07 1.09 -2.74
C ILE A 11 0.99 -0.42 -2.80
N ASP A 12 1.01 -1.06 -1.63
CA ASP A 12 1.20 -2.50 -1.51
C ASP A 12 -0.05 -3.26 -1.99
N GLY A 13 0.10 -4.12 -3.00
CA GLY A 13 -1.05 -4.75 -3.66
C GLY A 13 -1.79 -3.86 -4.67
N THR A 14 -1.49 -2.57 -4.74
CA THR A 14 -2.17 -1.59 -5.60
C THR A 14 -1.26 -1.04 -6.71
N ILE A 15 -0.24 -0.25 -6.39
CA ILE A 15 0.82 0.13 -7.35
C ILE A 15 1.81 -1.02 -7.44
N TYR A 16 2.34 -1.44 -6.30
CA TYR A 16 3.37 -2.46 -6.19
C TYR A 16 2.73 -3.85 -6.10
N ARG A 17 3.25 -4.83 -6.88
CA ARG A 17 2.66 -6.18 -6.99
C ARG A 17 2.91 -7.08 -5.78
N ASP A 18 3.54 -6.56 -4.76
CA ASP A 18 3.84 -7.22 -3.50
C ASP A 18 3.82 -6.15 -2.40
N SER A 19 4.61 -6.29 -1.34
CA SER A 19 4.78 -5.26 -0.33
C SER A 19 6.21 -4.71 -0.34
N LEU A 20 6.34 -3.38 -0.31
CA LEU A 20 7.64 -2.70 -0.20
C LEU A 20 8.32 -3.05 1.13
N LEU A 21 7.55 -3.13 2.21
CA LEU A 21 8.07 -3.52 3.51
C LEU A 21 8.65 -4.95 3.47
N ILE A 22 7.95 -5.89 2.82
CA ILE A 22 8.44 -7.28 2.67
C ILE A 22 9.74 -7.31 1.84
N GLU A 23 9.81 -6.57 0.75
CA GLU A 23 11.04 -6.53 -0.08
C GLU A 23 12.20 -5.89 0.69
N HIS A 24 11.93 -4.85 1.49
CA HIS A 24 12.96 -4.25 2.34
C HIS A 24 13.42 -5.24 3.43
N PHE A 25 12.49 -5.92 4.09
CA PHE A 25 12.81 -6.95 5.07
C PHE A 25 13.69 -8.07 4.49
N LYS A 26 13.36 -8.58 3.29
CA LYS A 26 14.18 -9.56 2.57
C LYS A 26 15.58 -9.03 2.26
N MET A 27 15.69 -7.75 1.94
CA MET A 27 16.98 -7.12 1.67
C MET A 27 17.82 -6.97 2.94
N LEU A 28 17.17 -6.64 4.08
CA LEU A 28 17.83 -6.59 5.39
C LEU A 28 18.34 -7.97 5.83
N LEU A 29 17.60 -9.04 5.56
CA LEU A 29 18.08 -10.41 5.77
C LEU A 29 19.30 -10.72 4.86
N LYS A 30 19.21 -10.34 3.59
CA LYS A 30 20.28 -10.59 2.61
C LYS A 30 21.59 -9.86 2.95
N TYR A 31 21.49 -8.68 3.55
CA TYR A 31 22.64 -7.89 3.98
C TYR A 31 23.04 -8.12 5.44
N GLU A 32 22.43 -9.14 6.08
CA GLU A 32 22.72 -9.55 7.45
C GLU A 32 22.43 -8.48 8.52
N TYR A 33 21.65 -7.43 8.18
CA TYR A 33 21.12 -6.49 9.18
C TYR A 33 20.13 -7.16 10.12
N ILE A 34 19.35 -8.13 9.63
CA ILE A 34 18.45 -8.96 10.43
C ILE A 34 19.02 -10.39 10.47
N ASN A 35 19.11 -10.95 11.67
CA ASN A 35 19.55 -12.33 11.83
C ASN A 35 18.51 -13.27 11.20
N MET A 36 18.97 -14.23 10.39
CA MET A 36 18.14 -15.25 9.78
C MET A 36 17.33 -16.07 10.81
N MET A 37 17.85 -16.24 12.03
CA MET A 37 17.12 -16.89 13.14
C MET A 37 15.80 -16.17 13.47
N SER A 38 15.72 -14.86 13.31
CA SER A 38 14.48 -14.11 13.55
C SER A 38 13.40 -14.44 12.50
N TRP A 39 13.81 -14.66 11.27
CA TRP A 39 12.93 -15.17 10.21
C TRP A 39 12.47 -16.60 10.53
N GLU A 40 13.42 -17.50 10.77
CA GLU A 40 13.15 -18.94 10.97
C GLU A 40 12.24 -19.19 12.18
N SER A 41 12.45 -18.48 13.29
CA SER A 41 11.74 -18.74 14.54
C SER A 41 10.40 -18.00 14.69
N LYS A 42 10.21 -16.86 14.01
CA LYS A 42 9.03 -16.00 14.21
C LYS A 42 8.12 -15.95 12.99
N VAL A 43 8.65 -15.77 11.79
CA VAL A 43 7.89 -15.40 10.60
C VAL A 43 7.62 -16.57 9.67
N LYS A 44 8.60 -17.46 9.50
CA LYS A 44 8.59 -18.53 8.49
C LYS A 44 7.37 -19.44 8.57
N GLU A 45 6.95 -19.85 9.76
CA GLU A 45 5.79 -20.74 9.90
C GLU A 45 4.52 -20.10 9.34
N LYS A 46 4.28 -18.81 9.65
CA LYS A 46 3.11 -18.06 9.16
C LYS A 46 3.20 -17.80 7.65
N PHE A 47 4.40 -17.51 7.15
CA PHE A 47 4.66 -17.40 5.72
C PHE A 47 4.32 -18.71 4.99
N LEU A 48 4.79 -19.86 5.45
CA LEU A 48 4.50 -21.15 4.83
C LEU A 48 3.01 -21.51 4.87
N LYS A 49 2.31 -21.19 5.96
CA LYS A 49 0.86 -21.38 6.03
C LYS A 49 0.14 -20.54 4.98
N TRP A 50 0.51 -19.26 4.84
CA TRP A 50 -0.06 -18.41 3.80
C TRP A 50 0.31 -18.88 2.38
N GLU A 51 1.57 -19.21 2.13
CA GLU A 51 2.05 -19.68 0.83
C GLU A 51 1.32 -20.96 0.38
N ASN A 52 1.10 -21.88 1.30
CA ASN A 52 0.37 -23.14 1.09
C ASN A 52 -1.17 -22.97 1.14
N ARG A 53 -1.69 -21.74 1.27
CA ARG A 53 -3.14 -21.44 1.34
C ARG A 53 -3.86 -22.09 2.54
N THR A 54 -3.15 -22.34 3.64
CA THR A 54 -3.67 -22.90 4.90
C THR A 54 -3.72 -21.89 6.03
N GLY A 55 -3.29 -20.66 5.79
CA GLY A 55 -3.32 -19.52 6.73
C GLY A 55 -3.60 -18.20 6.04
N ASP A 56 -3.88 -17.18 6.83
CA ASP A 56 -4.22 -15.84 6.36
C ASP A 56 -2.96 -15.00 6.06
N TYR A 57 -3.05 -14.13 5.05
CA TYR A 57 -1.99 -13.17 4.72
C TYR A 57 -1.77 -12.16 5.85
N ASP A 58 -2.83 -11.72 6.51
CA ASP A 58 -2.76 -10.75 7.59
C ASP A 58 -1.92 -11.27 8.76
N ASP A 59 -2.08 -12.56 9.15
CA ASP A 59 -1.30 -13.18 10.22
C ASP A 59 0.20 -13.22 9.90
N TYR A 60 0.53 -13.49 8.64
CA TYR A 60 1.91 -13.45 8.16
C TYR A 60 2.46 -12.02 8.19
N LEU A 61 1.71 -11.07 7.67
CA LEU A 61 2.13 -9.67 7.59
C LEU A 61 2.32 -9.06 9.00
N ASP A 62 1.40 -9.32 9.93
CA ASP A 62 1.48 -8.82 11.30
C ASP A 62 2.75 -9.30 12.01
N GLU A 63 3.10 -10.57 11.87
CA GLU A 63 4.32 -11.11 12.48
C GLU A 63 5.59 -10.55 11.83
N LEU A 64 5.55 -10.41 10.50
CA LEU A 64 6.67 -9.83 9.77
C LEU A 64 6.88 -8.36 10.17
N VAL A 65 5.81 -7.56 10.24
CA VAL A 65 5.89 -6.14 10.68
C VAL A 65 6.43 -6.04 12.10
N ARG A 66 5.96 -6.90 13.01
CA ARG A 66 6.46 -6.92 14.39
C ARG A 66 7.96 -7.24 14.44
N THR A 67 8.39 -8.27 13.73
CA THR A 67 9.80 -8.66 13.64
C THR A 67 10.65 -7.57 12.99
N TYR A 68 10.10 -6.93 11.95
CA TYR A 68 10.75 -5.81 11.29
C TYR A 68 10.94 -4.60 12.21
N MET A 69 9.90 -4.21 12.95
CA MET A 69 9.98 -3.10 13.90
C MET A 69 10.99 -3.35 15.03
N GLU A 70 11.02 -4.60 15.55
CA GLU A 70 12.02 -4.99 16.54
C GLU A 70 13.45 -4.90 16.00
N ALA A 71 13.62 -5.35 14.75
CA ALA A 71 14.94 -5.36 14.11
C ALA A 71 15.42 -3.94 13.78
N LEU A 72 14.53 -3.03 13.41
CA LEU A 72 14.90 -1.65 13.09
C LEU A 72 15.40 -0.86 14.30
N LYS A 73 15.02 -1.25 15.52
CA LYS A 73 15.54 -0.60 16.72
C LYS A 73 17.06 -0.65 16.70
N ASN A 74 17.66 0.52 16.98
CA ASN A 74 19.10 0.71 17.03
C ASN A 74 19.81 0.81 15.66
N PHE A 75 19.11 0.68 14.53
CA PHE A 75 19.69 1.04 13.24
C PHE A 75 19.58 2.54 12.97
N ASN A 76 20.56 3.06 12.22
CA ASN A 76 20.54 4.43 11.77
C ASN A 76 19.62 4.58 10.53
N LYS A 77 18.94 5.72 10.46
CA LYS A 77 18.07 6.04 9.33
C LYS A 77 18.80 6.01 7.98
N ASP A 78 20.05 6.49 7.94
CA ASP A 78 20.84 6.54 6.71
C ASP A 78 21.15 5.14 6.16
N GLU A 79 21.38 4.16 7.05
CA GLU A 79 21.57 2.76 6.66
C GLU A 79 20.28 2.20 6.02
N MET A 80 19.13 2.49 6.63
CA MET A 80 17.83 2.02 6.11
C MET A 80 17.47 2.74 4.81
N ASP A 81 17.81 4.01 4.67
CA ASP A 81 17.66 4.76 3.41
C ASP A 81 18.53 4.19 2.29
N PHE A 82 19.74 3.75 2.60
CA PHE A 82 20.59 3.04 1.64
C PHE A 82 19.95 1.73 1.18
N VAL A 83 19.47 0.91 2.11
CA VAL A 83 18.79 -0.36 1.76
C VAL A 83 17.51 -0.10 0.98
N ALA A 84 16.72 0.91 1.36
CA ALA A 84 15.52 1.32 0.63
C ALA A 84 15.83 1.75 -0.81
N LYS A 85 16.92 2.49 -1.03
CA LYS A 85 17.39 2.83 -2.37
C LYS A 85 17.72 1.58 -3.19
N ARG A 86 18.40 0.59 -2.59
CA ARG A 86 18.69 -0.69 -3.26
C ARG A 86 17.43 -1.47 -3.61
N VAL A 87 16.40 -1.44 -2.75
CA VAL A 87 15.09 -2.04 -3.07
C VAL A 87 14.48 -1.37 -4.30
N MET A 88 14.48 -0.04 -4.37
CA MET A 88 13.96 0.70 -5.52
C MET A 88 14.73 0.41 -6.81
N GLU A 89 16.06 0.37 -6.76
CA GLU A 89 16.88 0.05 -7.93
C GLU A 89 16.63 -1.36 -8.47
N LEU A 90 16.49 -2.34 -7.60
CA LEU A 90 16.38 -3.74 -7.99
C LEU A 90 14.93 -4.22 -8.21
N LYS A 91 13.96 -3.61 -7.53
CA LYS A 91 12.59 -4.09 -7.44
C LYS A 91 11.53 -3.01 -7.69
N GLY A 92 11.91 -1.73 -7.81
CA GLY A 92 10.99 -0.62 -7.95
C GLY A 92 10.08 -0.68 -9.19
N ASP A 93 10.41 -1.50 -10.19
CA ASP A 93 9.60 -1.72 -11.39
C ASP A 93 8.62 -2.91 -11.28
N LYS A 94 8.57 -3.59 -10.12
CA LYS A 94 7.63 -4.68 -9.85
C LYS A 94 6.23 -4.13 -9.54
N VAL A 95 5.65 -3.43 -10.50
CA VAL A 95 4.35 -2.76 -10.36
C VAL A 95 3.30 -3.42 -11.25
N TYR A 96 2.03 -3.20 -10.91
CA TYR A 96 0.93 -3.56 -11.80
C TYR A 96 0.92 -2.63 -13.02
N ARG A 97 0.76 -3.22 -14.21
CA ARG A 97 0.69 -2.48 -15.47
C ARG A 97 -0.47 -1.50 -15.47
N TYR A 98 -1.65 -1.95 -15.01
CA TYR A 98 -2.83 -1.09 -14.97
C TYR A 98 -2.60 0.17 -14.15
N THR A 99 -2.15 0.05 -12.91
CA THR A 99 -1.96 1.22 -12.04
C THR A 99 -0.81 2.11 -12.47
N ARG A 100 0.28 1.54 -13.01
CA ARG A 100 1.36 2.30 -13.64
C ARG A 100 0.84 3.18 -14.78
N ASP A 101 0.01 2.61 -15.66
CA ASP A 101 -0.55 3.33 -16.79
C ASP A 101 -1.59 4.37 -16.33
N ARG A 102 -2.30 4.11 -15.20
CA ARG A 102 -3.19 5.09 -14.57
C ARG A 102 -2.44 6.25 -13.91
N LEU A 103 -1.31 5.99 -13.25
CA LEU A 103 -0.43 7.05 -12.75
C LEU A 103 -0.03 8.02 -13.86
N LYS A 104 0.46 7.46 -15.00
CA LYS A 104 0.82 8.24 -16.17
C LYS A 104 -0.36 9.05 -16.70
N TYR A 105 -1.53 8.42 -16.88
CA TYR A 105 -2.75 9.07 -17.33
C TYR A 105 -3.11 10.26 -16.45
N HIS A 106 -3.12 10.11 -15.12
CA HIS A 106 -3.51 11.20 -14.22
C HIS A 106 -2.54 12.38 -14.29
N LYS A 107 -1.25 12.11 -14.43
CA LYS A 107 -0.24 13.16 -14.67
C LYS A 107 -0.48 13.91 -15.97
N GLU A 108 -0.75 13.20 -17.07
CA GLU A 108 -1.05 13.79 -18.38
C GLU A 108 -2.33 14.63 -18.36
N GLN A 109 -3.31 14.28 -17.51
CA GLN A 109 -4.53 15.06 -17.32
C GLN A 109 -4.36 16.25 -16.35
N GLY A 110 -3.18 16.43 -15.76
CA GLY A 110 -2.93 17.48 -14.76
C GLY A 110 -3.62 17.22 -13.41
N HIS A 111 -4.04 15.99 -13.13
CA HIS A 111 -4.59 15.60 -11.85
C HIS A 111 -3.49 15.54 -10.79
N LYS A 112 -3.79 15.84 -9.55
CA LYS A 112 -2.89 15.63 -8.43
C LYS A 112 -2.75 14.14 -8.13
N VAL A 113 -1.56 13.59 -8.30
CA VAL A 113 -1.24 12.20 -7.96
C VAL A 113 -0.73 12.15 -6.53
N ILE A 114 -1.48 11.50 -5.64
CA ILE A 114 -1.21 11.46 -4.20
C ILE A 114 -1.14 9.99 -3.74
N ILE A 115 -0.08 9.65 -3.03
CA ILE A 115 0.10 8.31 -2.46
C ILE A 115 -0.27 8.32 -0.97
N ILE A 116 -1.05 7.34 -0.51
CA ILE A 116 -1.39 7.14 0.90
C ILE A 116 -1.18 5.66 1.24
N SER A 117 -0.09 5.32 1.92
CA SER A 117 0.32 3.93 2.14
C SER A 117 0.68 3.64 3.60
N GLY A 118 0.43 2.40 4.03
CA GLY A 118 0.87 1.87 5.32
C GLY A 118 2.36 1.54 5.38
N SER A 119 3.05 1.49 4.26
CA SER A 119 4.49 1.21 4.19
C SER A 119 5.34 2.32 4.82
N PRO A 120 6.60 2.03 5.24
CA PRO A 120 7.51 3.02 5.83
C PRO A 120 7.74 4.24 4.93
N ASP A 121 7.76 5.42 5.54
CA ASP A 121 7.90 6.71 4.86
C ASP A 121 9.14 6.79 3.95
N PHE A 122 10.27 6.27 4.39
CA PHE A 122 11.52 6.26 3.62
C PHE A 122 11.46 5.35 2.37
N LEU A 123 10.59 4.33 2.33
CA LEU A 123 10.30 3.52 1.14
C LEU A 123 9.30 4.21 0.23
N VAL A 124 8.22 4.74 0.82
CA VAL A 124 7.16 5.44 0.08
C VAL A 124 7.70 6.68 -0.62
N ALA A 125 8.57 7.46 0.04
CA ALA A 125 9.22 8.63 -0.56
C ALA A 125 9.94 8.29 -1.87
N LYS A 126 10.71 7.20 -1.89
CA LYS A 126 11.46 6.77 -3.08
C LYS A 126 10.57 6.26 -4.21
N LEU A 127 9.46 5.57 -3.88
CA LEU A 127 8.49 5.17 -4.89
C LEU A 127 7.73 6.38 -5.43
N ALA A 128 7.33 7.32 -4.57
CA ALA A 128 6.67 8.55 -4.95
C ALA A 128 7.52 9.39 -5.91
N GLU A 129 8.81 9.53 -5.61
CA GLU A 129 9.79 10.17 -6.50
C GLU A 129 9.89 9.45 -7.84
N LYS A 130 10.09 8.12 -7.84
CA LYS A 130 10.24 7.30 -9.05
C LYS A 130 9.05 7.44 -10.01
N TYR A 131 7.83 7.47 -9.47
CA TYR A 131 6.60 7.58 -10.28
C TYR A 131 6.07 9.01 -10.39
N GLY A 132 6.78 9.98 -9.79
CA GLY A 132 6.48 11.41 -9.88
C GLY A 132 5.13 11.76 -9.26
N ALA A 133 4.83 11.23 -8.08
CA ALA A 133 3.69 11.65 -7.30
C ALA A 133 3.86 13.11 -6.80
N ASP A 134 2.78 13.88 -6.74
CA ASP A 134 2.80 15.27 -6.28
C ASP A 134 2.99 15.35 -4.75
N ASP A 135 2.48 14.35 -4.03
CA ASP A 135 2.60 14.27 -2.56
C ASP A 135 2.35 12.85 -2.06
N TYR A 136 2.68 12.60 -0.79
CA TYR A 136 2.40 11.32 -0.17
C TYR A 136 2.16 11.44 1.35
N ARG A 137 1.55 10.40 1.92
CA ARG A 137 1.50 10.09 3.35
C ARG A 137 1.84 8.62 3.55
N ALA A 138 2.63 8.35 4.57
CA ALA A 138 3.13 7.01 4.88
C ALA A 138 3.21 6.81 6.39
N SER A 139 3.45 5.58 6.84
CA SER A 139 3.75 5.31 8.24
C SER A 139 5.12 5.88 8.60
N ILE A 140 5.17 6.73 9.62
CA ILE A 140 6.41 7.40 10.05
C ILE A 140 7.06 6.54 11.13
N TYR A 141 8.22 6.01 10.82
CA TYR A 141 9.07 5.30 11.75
C TYR A 141 9.98 6.31 12.46
N LYS A 142 9.73 6.50 13.76
CA LYS A 142 10.39 7.57 14.52
C LYS A 142 11.85 7.26 14.79
N VAL A 143 12.66 8.31 14.70
CA VAL A 143 14.08 8.30 15.07
C VAL A 143 14.32 9.25 16.24
N ASN A 144 15.35 8.99 17.03
CA ASN A 144 15.84 9.90 18.06
C ASN A 144 16.72 11.02 17.47
N GLU A 145 17.24 11.89 18.29
CA GLU A 145 18.11 13.02 17.90
C GLU A 145 19.38 12.60 17.15
N ASN A 146 19.83 11.37 17.34
CA ASN A 146 21.00 10.79 16.65
C ASN A 146 20.63 10.07 15.35
N GLY A 147 19.38 10.14 14.89
CA GLY A 147 18.92 9.47 13.68
C GLY A 147 18.70 7.96 13.82
N VAL A 148 18.65 7.43 15.06
CA VAL A 148 18.47 6.00 15.36
C VAL A 148 16.99 5.70 15.58
N PHE A 149 16.47 4.63 14.97
CA PHE A 149 15.08 4.23 15.13
C PHE A 149 14.73 3.83 16.57
N THR A 150 13.63 4.38 17.08
CA THR A 150 13.15 4.16 18.44
C THR A 150 12.26 2.92 18.57
N GLY A 151 11.74 2.42 17.44
CA GLY A 151 10.70 1.37 17.38
C GLY A 151 9.29 1.91 17.55
N GLU A 152 9.09 3.23 17.64
CA GLU A 152 7.78 3.84 17.58
C GLU A 152 7.37 4.12 16.15
N VAL A 153 6.06 3.93 15.84
CA VAL A 153 5.50 4.19 14.52
C VAL A 153 4.24 5.04 14.64
N GLU A 154 4.14 6.09 13.83
CA GLU A 154 2.90 6.80 13.57
C GLU A 154 2.23 6.14 12.35
N PRO A 155 1.11 5.42 12.52
CA PRO A 155 0.58 4.56 11.47
C PRO A 155 -0.18 5.31 10.39
N MET A 156 -0.15 4.75 9.14
CA MET A 156 -0.96 5.19 8.00
C MET A 156 -1.75 4.03 7.36
N TRP A 157 -1.92 2.91 8.06
CA TRP A 157 -2.60 1.72 7.52
C TRP A 157 -4.08 1.59 7.87
N ASP A 158 -4.59 2.34 8.86
CA ASP A 158 -5.98 2.25 9.30
C ASP A 158 -6.91 3.28 8.64
N GLU A 159 -8.23 3.04 8.71
CA GLU A 159 -9.24 3.92 8.12
C GLU A 159 -9.19 5.36 8.69
N LYS A 160 -8.83 5.52 9.97
CA LYS A 160 -8.80 6.83 10.64
C LYS A 160 -7.65 7.69 10.13
N SER A 161 -6.45 7.12 10.04
CA SER A 161 -5.26 7.83 9.55
C SER A 161 -5.40 8.19 8.07
N LYS A 162 -5.87 7.26 7.22
CA LYS A 162 -6.15 7.55 5.80
C LYS A 162 -7.24 8.61 5.62
N LYS A 163 -8.30 8.61 6.46
CA LYS A 163 -9.34 9.65 6.43
C LYS A 163 -8.79 11.04 6.75
N LYS A 164 -7.91 11.13 7.76
CA LYS A 164 -7.24 12.38 8.11
C LYS A 164 -6.36 12.86 6.95
N ALA A 165 -5.55 11.99 6.37
CA ALA A 165 -4.69 12.31 5.23
C ALA A 165 -5.49 12.88 4.04
N ILE A 166 -6.61 12.25 3.67
CA ILE A 166 -7.47 12.75 2.59
C ILE A 166 -7.99 14.16 2.91
N LYS A 167 -8.44 14.39 4.15
CA LYS A 167 -8.93 15.72 4.56
C LYS A 167 -7.84 16.78 4.45
N ASP A 168 -6.63 16.47 4.90
CA ASP A 168 -5.49 17.39 4.86
C ASP A 168 -5.10 17.72 3.40
N PHE A 169 -5.08 16.72 2.52
CA PHE A 169 -4.83 16.92 1.09
C PHE A 169 -5.93 17.69 0.39
N CYS A 170 -7.20 17.47 0.77
CA CYS A 170 -8.32 18.26 0.23
C CYS A 170 -8.18 19.73 0.57
N GLN A 171 -7.72 20.06 1.77
CA GLN A 171 -7.46 21.44 2.17
C GLN A 171 -6.23 22.01 1.46
N LYS A 172 -5.12 21.25 1.41
CA LYS A 172 -3.86 21.69 0.81
C LYS A 172 -3.98 21.99 -0.68
N TYR A 173 -4.72 21.18 -1.40
CA TYR A 173 -4.80 21.22 -2.87
C TYR A 173 -6.17 21.63 -3.41
N GLU A 174 -7.12 22.03 -2.56
CA GLU A 174 -8.48 22.38 -2.96
C GLU A 174 -9.15 21.33 -3.87
N ILE A 175 -9.15 20.05 -3.41
CA ILE A 175 -9.55 18.89 -4.22
C ILE A 175 -11.08 18.78 -4.31
N ASP A 176 -11.59 18.49 -5.53
CA ASP A 176 -12.96 18.05 -5.78
C ASP A 176 -13.05 16.52 -5.72
N LEU A 177 -13.48 16.00 -4.58
CA LEU A 177 -13.62 14.55 -4.38
C LEU A 177 -14.65 13.88 -5.32
N LYS A 178 -15.66 14.63 -5.79
CA LYS A 178 -16.68 14.11 -6.73
C LYS A 178 -16.12 13.83 -8.13
N LYS A 179 -14.99 14.43 -8.48
CA LYS A 179 -14.30 14.19 -9.75
C LYS A 179 -13.03 13.35 -9.58
N SER A 180 -12.64 13.09 -8.34
CA SER A 180 -11.39 12.45 -7.98
C SER A 180 -11.48 10.92 -8.00
N PHE A 181 -10.33 10.27 -7.93
CA PHE A 181 -10.13 8.84 -8.08
C PHE A 181 -9.44 8.26 -6.83
N ALA A 182 -9.71 6.99 -6.53
CA ALA A 182 -8.99 6.24 -5.50
C ALA A 182 -8.68 4.83 -5.98
N TYR A 183 -7.49 4.36 -5.68
CA TYR A 183 -6.95 3.05 -6.04
C TYR A 183 -6.46 2.34 -4.78
N GLY A 184 -6.88 1.09 -4.56
CA GLY A 184 -6.51 0.30 -3.38
C GLY A 184 -6.92 -1.17 -3.54
N ASP A 185 -6.52 -2.03 -2.61
CA ASP A 185 -6.74 -3.48 -2.65
C ASP A 185 -7.24 -4.08 -1.33
N THR A 186 -7.12 -3.33 -0.21
CA THR A 186 -7.46 -3.82 1.13
C THR A 186 -8.56 -3.03 1.83
N THR A 187 -9.02 -3.52 2.97
CA THR A 187 -10.03 -2.82 3.80
C THR A 187 -9.52 -1.49 4.36
N GLY A 188 -8.22 -1.29 4.48
CA GLY A 188 -7.62 -0.01 4.87
C GLY A 188 -7.97 1.14 3.90
N ASP A 189 -8.29 0.80 2.64
CA ASP A 189 -8.59 1.77 1.57
C ASP A 189 -10.08 2.17 1.49
N LEU A 190 -10.94 1.53 2.28
CA LEU A 190 -12.38 1.81 2.25
C LEU A 190 -12.71 3.29 2.43
N THR A 191 -11.93 4.00 3.25
CA THR A 191 -12.12 5.43 3.46
C THR A 191 -11.83 6.22 2.19
N MET A 192 -10.81 5.85 1.42
CA MET A 192 -10.50 6.44 0.12
C MET A 192 -11.64 6.19 -0.87
N PHE A 193 -12.12 4.93 -0.97
CA PHE A 193 -13.23 4.57 -1.86
C PHE A 193 -14.53 5.28 -1.51
N LYS A 194 -14.83 5.44 -0.22
CA LYS A 194 -16.03 6.18 0.23
C LYS A 194 -15.94 7.67 -0.08
N ALA A 195 -14.73 8.23 -0.07
CA ALA A 195 -14.52 9.68 -0.22
C ALA A 195 -14.68 10.17 -1.67
N VAL A 196 -14.30 9.38 -2.66
CA VAL A 196 -14.30 9.78 -4.07
C VAL A 196 -15.47 9.17 -4.85
N GLU A 197 -15.78 9.72 -6.02
CA GLU A 197 -16.76 9.13 -6.93
C GLU A 197 -16.17 7.95 -7.72
N ASN A 198 -14.92 8.06 -8.18
CA ASN A 198 -14.30 7.04 -8.99
C ASN A 198 -13.42 6.13 -8.11
N ALA A 199 -14.00 5.04 -7.62
CA ALA A 199 -13.32 4.05 -6.80
C ALA A 199 -12.88 2.85 -7.64
N ILE A 200 -11.57 2.57 -7.67
CA ILE A 200 -10.97 1.48 -8.44
C ILE A 200 -10.27 0.53 -7.47
N VAL A 201 -10.71 -0.70 -7.43
CA VAL A 201 -10.17 -1.75 -6.56
C VAL A 201 -9.31 -2.69 -7.37
N ILE A 202 -8.06 -2.86 -6.96
CA ILE A 202 -7.08 -3.67 -7.66
C ILE A 202 -6.93 -5.01 -6.94
N ASN A 203 -7.10 -6.13 -7.64
CA ASN A 203 -6.88 -7.48 -7.07
C ASN A 203 -7.39 -7.63 -5.63
N PRO A 204 -8.66 -7.31 -5.33
CA PRO A 204 -9.16 -7.13 -3.98
C PRO A 204 -8.92 -8.31 -3.06
N ALA A 205 -8.46 -8.03 -1.85
CA ALA A 205 -8.46 -9.00 -0.77
C ALA A 205 -9.89 -9.45 -0.43
N LYS A 206 -10.07 -10.71 -0.02
CA LYS A 206 -11.37 -11.32 0.31
C LYS A 206 -12.21 -10.45 1.28
N LYS A 207 -11.57 -9.92 2.33
CA LYS A 207 -12.24 -9.07 3.34
C LYS A 207 -12.79 -7.78 2.72
N LEU A 208 -12.01 -7.12 1.85
CA LEU A 208 -12.46 -5.92 1.13
C LEU A 208 -13.62 -6.24 0.20
N PHE A 209 -13.48 -7.28 -0.62
CA PHE A 209 -14.52 -7.66 -1.57
C PHE A 209 -15.87 -7.93 -0.86
N LYS A 210 -15.86 -8.67 0.27
CA LYS A 210 -17.07 -8.89 1.08
C LYS A 210 -17.68 -7.59 1.59
N LYS A 211 -16.87 -6.62 2.06
CA LYS A 211 -17.37 -5.31 2.51
C LYS A 211 -17.98 -4.49 1.37
N ILE A 212 -17.40 -4.55 0.16
CA ILE A 212 -17.96 -3.89 -1.04
C ILE A 212 -19.29 -4.52 -1.40
N LYS A 213 -19.37 -5.85 -1.50
CA LYS A 213 -20.57 -6.59 -1.88
C LYS A 213 -21.76 -6.31 -0.95
N ASN A 214 -21.48 -6.08 0.34
CA ASN A 214 -22.47 -5.81 1.39
C ASN A 214 -22.80 -4.31 1.56
N ASN A 215 -22.30 -3.43 0.69
CA ASN A 215 -22.55 -1.99 0.73
C ASN A 215 -23.04 -1.48 -0.63
N GLU A 216 -24.34 -1.25 -0.76
CA GLU A 216 -24.96 -0.87 -2.05
C GLU A 216 -24.30 0.34 -2.71
N LYS A 217 -23.97 1.40 -1.94
CA LYS A 217 -23.31 2.59 -2.49
C LYS A 217 -21.91 2.32 -3.05
N LEU A 218 -21.14 1.43 -2.40
CA LEU A 218 -19.83 1.04 -2.91
C LEU A 218 -19.96 0.08 -4.10
N LYS A 219 -20.89 -0.86 -4.01
CA LYS A 219 -21.17 -1.85 -5.06
C LYS A 219 -21.50 -1.20 -6.41
N GLU A 220 -22.25 -0.10 -6.41
CA GLU A 220 -22.65 0.61 -7.63
C GLU A 220 -21.50 1.40 -8.28
N LYS A 221 -20.60 1.99 -7.48
CA LYS A 221 -19.55 2.87 -8.01
C LYS A 221 -18.17 2.24 -8.18
N VAL A 222 -17.91 1.11 -7.52
CA VAL A 222 -16.59 0.47 -7.55
C VAL A 222 -16.38 -0.27 -8.86
N LYS A 223 -15.23 -0.03 -9.50
CA LYS A 223 -14.71 -0.85 -10.59
C LYS A 223 -13.64 -1.78 -10.04
N ILE A 224 -13.78 -3.08 -10.28
CA ILE A 224 -12.82 -4.08 -9.84
C ILE A 224 -11.90 -4.42 -11.00
N ILE A 225 -10.61 -4.27 -10.79
CA ILE A 225 -9.57 -4.62 -11.77
C ILE A 225 -8.80 -5.83 -11.22
N VAL A 226 -8.73 -6.86 -12.03
CA VAL A 226 -7.92 -8.05 -11.73
C VAL A 226 -6.84 -8.18 -12.78
N GLU A 227 -5.59 -7.97 -12.39
CA GLU A 227 -4.43 -8.15 -13.26
C GLU A 227 -3.74 -9.47 -12.94
N ARG A 228 -3.71 -10.37 -13.92
CA ARG A 228 -3.08 -11.70 -13.83
C ARG A 228 -2.18 -11.93 -15.02
N LYS A 229 -0.91 -12.27 -14.77
CA LYS A 229 0.09 -12.53 -15.81
C LYS A 229 0.10 -11.41 -16.88
N ASP A 230 -0.49 -11.65 -18.01
CA ASP A 230 -0.49 -10.81 -19.21
C ASP A 230 -1.87 -10.21 -19.56
N ILE A 231 -2.90 -10.47 -18.74
CA ILE A 231 -4.27 -10.01 -18.97
C ILE A 231 -4.82 -9.19 -17.81
N ILE A 232 -5.64 -8.20 -18.13
CA ILE A 232 -6.33 -7.35 -17.15
C ILE A 232 -7.84 -7.52 -17.38
N TYR A 233 -8.55 -7.86 -16.30
CA TYR A 233 -10.02 -7.96 -16.30
C TYR A 233 -10.60 -6.76 -15.56
N GLN A 234 -11.68 -6.21 -16.12
CA GLN A 234 -12.57 -5.34 -15.36
C GLN A 234 -13.83 -6.12 -15.01
N LEU A 235 -14.15 -6.16 -13.73
CA LEU A 235 -15.29 -6.86 -13.16
C LEU A 235 -16.16 -5.87 -12.39
N ASP A 236 -17.42 -6.20 -12.20
CA ASP A 236 -18.30 -5.52 -11.25
C ASP A 236 -18.40 -6.29 -9.92
N ALA A 237 -19.02 -5.67 -8.91
CA ALA A 237 -19.14 -6.27 -7.58
C ALA A 237 -20.11 -7.47 -7.51
N ASN A 238 -20.82 -7.83 -8.60
CA ASN A 238 -21.72 -8.99 -8.66
C ASN A 238 -20.97 -10.27 -9.08
N VAL A 239 -19.68 -10.18 -9.40
CA VAL A 239 -18.88 -11.36 -9.74
C VAL A 239 -19.00 -12.43 -8.66
N LYS A 240 -19.14 -13.70 -9.09
CA LYS A 240 -19.30 -14.85 -8.17
C LYS A 240 -17.96 -15.20 -7.53
N ILE A 241 -17.95 -15.33 -6.20
CA ILE A 241 -16.85 -15.95 -5.47
C ILE A 241 -17.10 -17.46 -5.46
N LEU A 242 -16.10 -18.26 -5.87
CA LEU A 242 -16.22 -19.72 -5.93
C LEU A 242 -15.91 -20.40 -4.59
N GLU A 243 -15.14 -19.74 -3.71
CA GLU A 243 -14.78 -20.21 -2.38
C GLU A 243 -15.33 -19.25 -1.32
N GLU A 244 -16.52 -19.55 -0.80
CA GLU A 244 -17.08 -18.77 0.30
C GLU A 244 -16.86 -19.41 1.68
N ASN A 245 -16.48 -20.69 1.72
CA ASN A 245 -16.46 -21.47 2.96
C ASN A 245 -15.16 -22.26 3.11
N LYS A 246 -14.31 -21.76 3.97
CA LYS A 246 -13.56 -22.56 4.95
C LYS A 246 -13.25 -21.68 6.13
#